data_bb46384d5268c791405cf65664847de8
#
_entry.id   bb46384d5268c791405cf65664847de8
#
_cell.length_a   1.000
_cell.length_b   1.000
_cell.length_c   1.000
_cell.angle_alpha   90.00
_cell.angle_beta   90.00
_cell.angle_gamma   90.00
#
_symmetry.space_group_name_H-M   'P 1'
#
loop_
_entity.id
_entity.type
_entity.pdbx_description
1 polymer ?
#
loop_
_entity_poly.entity_id
_entity_poly.type
_entity_poly.pdbx_seq_one_letter_code
_entity_poly.pdbx_strand_id
1 'polypeptide(L)'
;ITSRMKRMQGYNVLHPMGFDAFGMPAENAAIKHGVSPSDWTEDNMANMTRQQKEMGLSYDWDRKVATCHEDYYKWTQWLFELFYKKGLAYKKKASANWCETCHTVLANEQVIDGKCWRCDDTVVKKDLEQWFLKITDYADVLLKDLDKLEGWPNRVKIMQDNWIGRSEGAEFSFDVPDYNEKISVYTTRPDTVFGVSYVVLAAEHPLVKKFIKGKENEQEILKFIEEVHNMNEIERTSSESEKKGMFTGVYAINPFNGEKVPVWVTNYVLFEYGTGAVMGVPTHDERDFMFAKKYNLPMKIVIQSKEHNLTL
;
A
#
# COMPACT_ATOMS: atom_id res chain seq x y z
N ILE A 1 9.22 36.52 13.75
CA ILE A 1 9.05 37.27 15.00
C ILE A 1 9.97 36.67 16.06
N THR A 2 9.83 35.43 16.47
CA THR A 2 10.58 34.79 17.59
C THR A 2 12.10 34.93 17.45
N SER A 3 12.66 34.66 16.26
CA SER A 3 14.10 34.76 16.00
C SER A 3 14.63 36.17 16.23
N ARG A 4 13.89 37.18 15.79
CA ARG A 4 14.27 38.61 16.05
C ARG A 4 14.20 38.94 17.51
N MET A 5 13.11 38.56 18.19
CA MET A 5 12.95 38.78 19.62
C MET A 5 14.10 38.14 20.42
N LYS A 6 14.45 36.89 20.10
CA LYS A 6 15.54 36.21 20.79
C LYS A 6 16.92 36.86 20.56
N ARG A 7 17.19 37.31 19.31
CA ARG A 7 18.41 38.08 19.03
C ARG A 7 18.47 39.37 19.81
N MET A 8 17.33 40.10 19.90
CA MET A 8 17.25 41.32 20.72
C MET A 8 17.47 41.08 22.21
N GLN A 9 17.14 39.86 22.68
CA GLN A 9 17.39 39.40 24.05
C GLN A 9 18.83 38.88 24.27
N GLY A 10 19.70 38.96 23.26
CA GLY A 10 21.09 38.51 23.38
C GLY A 10 21.32 37.01 23.15
N TYR A 11 20.29 36.27 22.71
CA TYR A 11 20.48 34.84 22.36
C TYR A 11 21.23 34.68 21.05
N ASN A 12 22.06 33.64 20.97
CA ASN A 12 22.61 33.18 19.72
C ASN A 12 21.54 32.32 19.00
N VAL A 13 21.02 32.82 17.87
CA VAL A 13 19.87 32.24 17.17
C VAL A 13 20.31 31.67 15.84
N LEU A 14 20.22 30.36 15.70
CA LEU A 14 20.36 29.62 14.43
C LEU A 14 18.97 29.46 13.81
N HIS A 15 18.73 30.08 12.66
CA HIS A 15 17.47 29.99 11.93
C HIS A 15 17.74 29.94 10.42
N PRO A 16 18.23 28.80 9.90
CA PRO A 16 18.59 28.63 8.49
C PRO A 16 17.34 28.51 7.60
N MET A 17 17.55 28.67 6.29
CA MET A 17 16.59 28.35 5.25
C MET A 17 17.05 27.09 4.50
N GLY A 18 16.12 26.13 4.28
CA GLY A 18 16.35 24.95 3.47
C GLY A 18 15.39 24.88 2.29
N PHE A 19 15.93 24.48 1.13
CA PHE A 19 15.15 24.19 -0.07
C PHE A 19 15.13 22.69 -0.31
N ASP A 20 13.92 22.11 -0.34
CA ASP A 20 13.71 20.76 -0.84
C ASP A 20 13.58 20.83 -2.34
N ALA A 21 14.70 20.57 -3.03
CA ALA A 21 14.92 21.00 -4.41
C ALA A 21 15.04 19.84 -5.42
N PHE A 22 14.82 18.59 -4.98
CA PHE A 22 14.65 17.44 -5.86
C PHE A 22 13.18 17.18 -6.16
N GLY A 23 12.91 16.56 -7.30
CA GLY A 23 11.62 15.98 -7.58
C GLY A 23 11.06 16.25 -8.97
N MET A 24 10.05 15.48 -9.31
CA MET A 24 9.37 15.51 -10.60
C MET A 24 8.68 16.84 -10.95
N PRO A 25 8.16 17.64 -10.00
CA PRO A 25 7.59 18.94 -10.35
C PRO A 25 8.58 19.90 -11.01
N ALA A 26 9.83 19.93 -10.53
CA ALA A 26 10.88 20.74 -11.13
C ALA A 26 11.27 20.23 -12.53
N GLU A 27 11.39 18.91 -12.70
CA GLU A 27 11.63 18.29 -14.01
C GLU A 27 10.51 18.59 -15.00
N ASN A 28 9.24 18.50 -14.59
CA ASN A 28 8.10 18.82 -15.45
C ASN A 28 8.10 20.24 -15.93
N ALA A 29 8.37 21.18 -15.02
CA ALA A 29 8.46 22.59 -15.35
C ALA A 29 9.62 22.84 -16.33
N ALA A 30 10.78 22.24 -16.09
CA ALA A 30 11.95 22.35 -16.94
C ALA A 30 11.69 21.82 -18.36
N ILE A 31 11.06 20.65 -18.49
CA ILE A 31 10.64 20.09 -19.79
C ILE A 31 9.68 21.05 -20.50
N LYS A 32 8.67 21.55 -19.79
CA LYS A 32 7.68 22.49 -20.36
C LYS A 32 8.30 23.78 -20.87
N HIS A 33 9.34 24.26 -20.21
CA HIS A 33 10.03 25.52 -20.57
C HIS A 33 11.27 25.32 -21.45
N GLY A 34 11.65 24.06 -21.74
CA GLY A 34 12.81 23.75 -22.59
C GLY A 34 14.15 24.11 -21.96
N VAL A 35 14.26 24.05 -20.64
CA VAL A 35 15.46 24.38 -19.86
C VAL A 35 15.93 23.17 -19.06
N SER A 36 17.17 23.22 -18.55
CA SER A 36 17.68 22.19 -17.66
C SER A 36 16.93 22.19 -16.32
N PRO A 37 16.59 21.03 -15.71
CA PRO A 37 16.02 20.99 -14.36
C PRO A 37 16.91 21.67 -13.31
N SER A 38 18.22 21.57 -13.46
CA SER A 38 19.19 22.24 -12.58
C SER A 38 19.06 23.74 -12.65
N ASP A 39 19.11 24.31 -13.88
CA ASP A 39 19.02 25.78 -14.07
C ASP A 39 17.66 26.31 -13.59
N TRP A 40 16.57 25.61 -13.93
CA TRP A 40 15.24 25.95 -13.46
C TRP A 40 15.16 26.00 -11.94
N THR A 41 15.75 25.01 -11.27
CA THR A 41 15.72 24.88 -9.80
C THR A 41 16.56 26.00 -9.15
N GLU A 42 17.76 26.27 -9.65
CA GLU A 42 18.63 27.34 -9.13
C GLU A 42 18.01 28.72 -9.30
N ASP A 43 17.43 29.01 -10.46
CA ASP A 43 16.73 30.28 -10.71
C ASP A 43 15.53 30.47 -9.76
N ASN A 44 14.75 29.41 -9.51
CA ASN A 44 13.64 29.47 -8.58
C ASN A 44 14.10 29.68 -7.13
N MET A 45 15.14 28.98 -6.68
CA MET A 45 15.72 29.17 -5.35
C MET A 45 16.26 30.60 -5.16
N ALA A 46 16.90 31.15 -6.18
CA ALA A 46 17.36 32.54 -6.18
C ALA A 46 16.20 33.53 -6.08
N ASN A 47 15.16 33.32 -6.89
CA ASN A 47 13.96 34.16 -6.84
C ASN A 47 13.22 34.08 -5.49
N MET A 48 13.02 32.87 -4.95
CA MET A 48 12.41 32.67 -3.63
C MET A 48 13.23 33.36 -2.51
N THR A 49 14.55 33.23 -2.58
CA THR A 49 15.46 33.90 -1.63
C THR A 49 15.29 35.43 -1.69
N ARG A 50 15.21 36.01 -2.89
CA ARG A 50 14.99 37.45 -3.10
C ARG A 50 13.65 37.89 -2.49
N GLN A 51 12.57 37.18 -2.83
CA GLN A 51 11.22 37.49 -2.32
C GLN A 51 11.15 37.42 -0.79
N GLN A 52 11.75 36.41 -0.17
CA GLN A 52 11.76 36.23 1.27
C GLN A 52 12.57 37.35 1.99
N LYS A 53 13.67 37.82 1.37
CA LYS A 53 14.44 38.97 1.86
C LYS A 53 13.64 40.25 1.75
N GLU A 54 12.92 40.46 0.67
CA GLU A 54 12.02 41.62 0.48
C GLU A 54 10.88 41.66 1.51
N MET A 55 10.33 40.48 1.86
CA MET A 55 9.37 40.33 2.95
C MET A 55 9.98 40.58 4.34
N GLY A 56 11.28 40.74 4.43
CA GLY A 56 11.98 40.97 5.69
C GLY A 56 12.11 39.74 6.58
N LEU A 57 12.09 38.53 6.02
CA LEU A 57 12.33 37.31 6.79
C LEU A 57 13.79 37.24 7.24
N SER A 58 13.99 37.00 8.55
CA SER A 58 15.32 37.09 9.19
C SER A 58 15.96 35.71 9.36
N TYR A 59 16.11 34.99 8.25
CA TYR A 59 16.87 33.75 8.23
C TYR A 59 18.39 34.00 8.27
N ASP A 60 19.14 32.96 8.61
CA ASP A 60 20.59 32.91 8.44
C ASP A 60 20.90 32.55 6.97
N TRP A 61 20.89 33.56 6.11
CA TRP A 61 21.02 33.39 4.67
C TRP A 61 22.35 32.78 4.24
N ASP A 62 23.40 32.95 5.05
CA ASP A 62 24.72 32.34 4.81
C ASP A 62 24.73 30.82 5.14
N ARG A 63 23.69 30.33 5.84
CA ARG A 63 23.51 28.93 6.21
C ARG A 63 22.33 28.28 5.51
N LYS A 64 21.94 28.80 4.36
CA LYS A 64 20.95 28.13 3.52
C LYS A 64 21.51 26.83 2.97
N VAL A 65 20.63 25.82 2.87
CA VAL A 65 20.96 24.52 2.28
C VAL A 65 19.98 24.19 1.15
N ALA A 66 20.40 23.38 0.19
CA ALA A 66 19.53 22.85 -0.83
C ALA A 66 19.77 21.35 -0.98
N THR A 67 18.71 20.56 -0.96
CA THR A 67 18.80 19.10 -1.01
C THR A 67 19.39 18.59 -2.31
N CYS A 68 19.36 19.38 -3.39
CA CYS A 68 19.93 19.05 -4.70
C CYS A 68 21.42 19.32 -4.82
N HIS A 69 22.07 19.95 -3.83
CA HIS A 69 23.50 20.23 -3.87
C HIS A 69 24.32 19.02 -3.35
N GLU A 70 25.52 18.84 -3.92
CA GLU A 70 26.41 17.71 -3.60
C GLU A 70 26.84 17.67 -2.14
N ASP A 71 27.07 18.83 -1.54
CA ASP A 71 27.42 18.94 -0.12
C ASP A 71 26.32 18.46 0.81
N TYR A 72 25.06 18.43 0.33
CA TYR A 72 23.91 17.90 1.05
C TYR A 72 23.62 16.44 0.67
N TYR A 73 23.37 16.11 -0.60
CA TYR A 73 22.89 14.79 -0.97
C TYR A 73 23.92 13.66 -0.81
N LYS A 74 25.22 13.97 -0.72
CA LYS A 74 26.24 12.98 -0.35
C LYS A 74 25.91 12.23 0.95
N TRP A 75 25.23 12.90 1.90
CA TRP A 75 24.82 12.26 3.15
C TRP A 75 23.65 11.31 2.96
N THR A 76 22.74 11.59 2.05
CA THR A 76 21.67 10.68 1.66
C THR A 76 22.26 9.43 0.98
N GLN A 77 23.24 9.61 0.11
CA GLN A 77 23.96 8.51 -0.53
C GLN A 77 24.73 7.66 0.49
N TRP A 78 25.43 8.30 1.42
CA TRP A 78 26.12 7.61 2.51
C TRP A 78 25.16 6.80 3.39
N LEU A 79 24.02 7.37 3.73
CA LEU A 79 23.00 6.68 4.53
C LEU A 79 22.44 5.47 3.78
N PHE A 80 22.17 5.60 2.49
CA PHE A 80 21.73 4.49 1.65
C PHE A 80 22.76 3.36 1.61
N GLU A 81 24.05 3.69 1.40
CA GLU A 81 25.13 2.70 1.45
C GLU A 81 25.24 2.01 2.81
N LEU A 82 25.03 2.75 3.90
CA LEU A 82 25.02 2.17 5.24
C LEU A 82 23.87 1.17 5.41
N PHE A 83 22.67 1.51 4.93
CA PHE A 83 21.52 0.60 4.93
C PHE A 83 21.79 -0.64 4.10
N TYR A 84 22.39 -0.49 2.93
CA TYR A 84 22.77 -1.61 2.08
C TYR A 84 23.82 -2.52 2.78
N LYS A 85 24.87 -1.94 3.33
CA LYS A 85 25.92 -2.67 4.07
C LYS A 85 25.36 -3.41 5.30
N LYS A 86 24.31 -2.89 5.92
CA LYS A 86 23.60 -3.52 7.06
C LYS A 86 22.51 -4.50 6.62
N GLY A 87 22.31 -4.72 5.32
CA GLY A 87 21.27 -5.61 4.79
C GLY A 87 19.84 -5.08 4.96
N LEU A 88 19.68 -3.79 5.26
CA LEU A 88 18.38 -3.15 5.39
C LEU A 88 17.82 -2.67 4.03
N ALA A 89 18.68 -2.37 3.07
CA ALA A 89 18.29 -2.07 1.70
C ALA A 89 18.55 -3.27 0.81
N TYR A 90 17.58 -3.64 -0.04
CA TYR A 90 17.68 -4.78 -0.94
C TYR A 90 16.88 -4.52 -2.23
N LYS A 91 17.19 -5.27 -3.28
CA LYS A 91 16.44 -5.24 -4.52
C LYS A 91 15.50 -6.44 -4.63
N LYS A 92 14.31 -6.20 -5.14
CA LYS A 92 13.41 -7.26 -5.60
C LYS A 92 12.57 -6.78 -6.79
N LYS A 93 12.08 -7.72 -7.59
CA LYS A 93 11.02 -7.44 -8.57
C LYS A 93 9.72 -7.17 -7.84
N ALA A 94 9.09 -6.06 -8.16
CA ALA A 94 7.78 -5.69 -7.66
C ALA A 94 6.98 -4.99 -8.75
N SER A 95 5.67 -5.13 -8.67
CA SER A 95 4.74 -4.44 -9.55
C SER A 95 4.75 -2.95 -9.20
N ALA A 96 4.99 -2.11 -10.19
CA ALA A 96 4.99 -0.65 -10.06
C ALA A 96 4.04 -0.03 -11.09
N ASN A 97 3.46 1.12 -10.73
CA ASN A 97 2.71 1.90 -11.70
C ASN A 97 3.70 2.49 -12.71
N TRP A 98 3.47 2.26 -13.98
CA TRP A 98 4.32 2.71 -15.07
C TRP A 98 3.55 3.55 -16.08
N CYS A 99 4.09 4.70 -16.43
CA CYS A 99 3.57 5.51 -17.52
C CYS A 99 4.46 5.31 -18.75
N GLU A 100 3.88 4.76 -19.82
CA GLU A 100 4.63 4.51 -21.06
C GLU A 100 5.02 5.81 -21.78
N THR A 101 4.19 6.85 -21.73
CA THR A 101 4.50 8.15 -22.34
C THR A 101 5.58 8.92 -21.60
N CYS A 102 5.56 8.89 -20.26
CA CYS A 102 6.56 9.59 -19.44
C CYS A 102 7.81 8.74 -19.18
N HIS A 103 7.81 7.46 -19.55
CA HIS A 103 8.87 6.48 -19.27
C HIS A 103 9.33 6.47 -17.80
N THR A 104 8.37 6.51 -16.86
CA THR A 104 8.68 6.63 -15.43
C THR A 104 7.75 5.80 -14.56
N VAL A 105 8.27 5.43 -13.38
CA VAL A 105 7.47 4.85 -12.29
C VAL A 105 6.69 5.95 -11.60
N LEU A 106 5.46 5.65 -11.23
CA LEU A 106 4.56 6.56 -10.52
C LEU A 106 4.23 6.02 -9.13
N ALA A 107 4.24 6.90 -8.14
CA ALA A 107 3.65 6.60 -6.83
C ALA A 107 2.11 6.49 -6.95
N ASN A 108 1.47 5.84 -5.98
CA ASN A 108 0.01 5.66 -6.02
C ASN A 108 -0.74 7.00 -6.11
N GLU A 109 -0.25 8.03 -5.42
CA GLU A 109 -0.82 9.39 -5.42
C GLU A 109 -0.68 10.12 -6.76
N GLN A 110 0.17 9.60 -7.64
CA GLN A 110 0.41 10.14 -8.99
C GLN A 110 -0.43 9.44 -10.07
N VAL A 111 -1.28 8.50 -9.65
CA VAL A 111 -2.25 7.84 -10.52
C VAL A 111 -3.64 8.33 -10.15
N ILE A 112 -4.26 9.11 -11.03
CA ILE A 112 -5.57 9.71 -10.84
C ILE A 112 -6.52 9.06 -11.85
N ASP A 113 -7.56 8.38 -11.35
CA ASP A 113 -8.54 7.66 -12.20
C ASP A 113 -7.88 6.70 -13.23
N GLY A 114 -6.82 6.00 -12.81
CA GLY A 114 -6.05 5.09 -13.67
C GLY A 114 -5.12 5.78 -14.68
N LYS A 115 -4.98 7.10 -14.58
CA LYS A 115 -4.18 7.92 -15.50
C LYS A 115 -3.00 8.57 -14.82
N CYS A 116 -1.98 8.85 -15.62
CA CYS A 116 -0.79 9.59 -15.19
C CYS A 116 -1.14 11.05 -14.89
N TRP A 117 -0.87 11.52 -13.67
CA TRP A 117 -1.09 12.90 -13.25
C TRP A 117 -0.39 13.96 -14.13
N ARG A 118 0.62 13.53 -14.92
CA ARG A 118 1.45 14.40 -15.73
C ARG A 118 0.95 14.53 -17.17
N CYS A 119 0.68 13.41 -17.84
CA CYS A 119 0.36 13.37 -19.27
C CYS A 119 -1.05 12.85 -19.58
N ASP A 120 -1.80 12.47 -18.56
CA ASP A 120 -3.18 11.96 -18.67
C ASP A 120 -3.32 10.63 -19.45
N ASP A 121 -2.18 9.97 -19.71
CA ASP A 121 -2.14 8.67 -20.35
C ASP A 121 -2.44 7.53 -19.37
N THR A 122 -2.94 6.42 -19.87
CA THR A 122 -3.28 5.25 -19.06
C THR A 122 -2.03 4.67 -18.39
N VAL A 123 -2.11 4.45 -17.08
CA VAL A 123 -1.05 3.85 -16.30
C VAL A 123 -1.19 2.34 -16.32
N VAL A 124 -0.08 1.64 -16.56
CA VAL A 124 -0.02 0.17 -16.55
C VAL A 124 0.80 -0.34 -15.38
N LYS A 125 0.53 -1.56 -14.95
CA LYS A 125 1.39 -2.24 -13.98
C LYS A 125 2.55 -2.92 -14.72
N LYS A 126 3.78 -2.70 -14.23
CA LYS A 126 5.00 -3.27 -14.80
C LYS A 126 5.88 -3.84 -13.70
N ASP A 127 6.30 -5.07 -13.87
CA ASP A 127 7.24 -5.70 -12.94
C ASP A 127 8.65 -5.16 -13.19
N LEU A 128 9.13 -4.41 -12.22
CA LEU A 128 10.44 -3.77 -12.26
C LEU A 128 11.28 -4.16 -11.06
N GLU A 129 12.59 -4.21 -11.25
CA GLU A 129 13.51 -4.38 -10.15
C GLU A 129 13.63 -3.05 -9.39
N GLN A 130 13.20 -3.06 -8.12
CA GLN A 130 13.10 -1.87 -7.26
C GLN A 130 13.93 -2.04 -5.99
N TRP A 131 14.38 -0.93 -5.42
CA TRP A 131 14.95 -0.88 -4.09
C TRP A 131 13.87 -0.88 -3.02
N PHE A 132 14.09 -1.68 -1.98
CA PHE A 132 13.22 -1.78 -0.80
C PHE A 132 14.05 -1.62 0.47
N LEU A 133 13.40 -1.09 1.51
CA LEU A 133 13.93 -1.03 2.86
C LEU A 133 13.16 -2.03 3.74
N LYS A 134 13.88 -2.79 4.57
CA LYS A 134 13.28 -3.76 5.52
C LYS A 134 12.68 -3.08 6.74
N ILE A 135 11.73 -2.19 6.51
CA ILE A 135 11.12 -1.42 7.60
C ILE A 135 10.28 -2.29 8.55
N THR A 136 9.69 -3.38 8.03
CA THR A 136 8.89 -4.32 8.82
C THR A 136 9.68 -5.09 9.87
N ASP A 137 10.99 -5.25 9.71
CA ASP A 137 11.87 -5.88 10.73
C ASP A 137 11.88 -5.09 12.05
N TYR A 138 11.46 -3.83 12.01
CA TYR A 138 11.38 -2.95 13.18
C TYR A 138 9.97 -2.80 13.75
N ALA A 139 8.95 -3.41 13.17
CA ALA A 139 7.56 -3.21 13.54
C ALA A 139 7.29 -3.48 15.03
N ASP A 140 7.74 -4.64 15.54
CA ASP A 140 7.54 -5.01 16.96
C ASP A 140 8.28 -4.07 17.93
N VAL A 141 9.51 -3.66 17.57
CA VAL A 141 10.29 -2.74 18.40
C VAL A 141 9.67 -1.36 18.43
N LEU A 142 9.23 -0.86 17.27
CA LEU A 142 8.56 0.45 17.16
C LEU A 142 7.26 0.46 17.95
N LEU A 143 6.46 -0.59 17.87
CA LEU A 143 5.21 -0.71 18.63
C LEU A 143 5.49 -0.68 20.16
N LYS A 144 6.42 -1.51 20.62
CA LYS A 144 6.79 -1.58 22.03
C LYS A 144 7.38 -0.26 22.55
N ASP A 145 8.14 0.43 21.73
CA ASP A 145 8.81 1.68 22.12
C ASP A 145 7.88 2.89 22.15
N LEU A 146 6.62 2.77 21.68
CA LEU A 146 5.60 3.80 21.87
C LEU A 146 5.36 4.13 23.36
N ASP A 147 5.51 3.14 24.24
CA ASP A 147 5.36 3.35 25.68
C ASP A 147 6.45 4.25 26.26
N LYS A 148 7.64 4.29 25.65
CA LYS A 148 8.77 5.10 26.07
C LYS A 148 8.64 6.59 25.65
N LEU A 149 7.67 6.92 24.80
CA LEU A 149 7.46 8.26 24.27
C LEU A 149 6.57 9.10 25.19
N GLU A 150 7.04 9.37 26.41
CA GLU A 150 6.24 10.06 27.44
C GLU A 150 5.78 11.46 27.01
N GLY A 151 6.61 12.19 26.27
CA GLY A 151 6.31 13.53 25.78
C GLY A 151 5.43 13.61 24.53
N TRP A 152 5.00 12.47 23.97
CA TRP A 152 4.18 12.45 22.77
C TRP A 152 2.68 12.50 23.11
N PRO A 153 1.86 13.25 22.33
CA PRO A 153 0.42 13.25 22.50
C PRO A 153 -0.17 11.84 22.29
N ASN A 154 -1.10 11.43 23.17
CA ASN A 154 -1.75 10.12 23.07
C ASN A 154 -2.38 9.85 21.70
N ARG A 155 -2.96 10.87 21.07
CA ARG A 155 -3.53 10.76 19.72
C ARG A 155 -2.49 10.27 18.70
N VAL A 156 -1.26 10.77 18.79
CA VAL A 156 -0.18 10.38 17.87
C VAL A 156 0.26 8.93 18.13
N LYS A 157 0.38 8.54 19.41
CA LYS A 157 0.69 7.14 19.77
C LYS A 157 -0.37 6.17 19.23
N ILE A 158 -1.65 6.47 19.39
CA ILE A 158 -2.76 5.66 18.86
C ILE A 158 -2.68 5.57 17.31
N MET A 159 -2.35 6.67 16.64
CA MET A 159 -2.19 6.65 15.18
C MET A 159 -1.03 5.74 14.75
N GLN A 160 0.10 5.75 15.47
CA GLN A 160 1.24 4.88 15.20
C GLN A 160 0.92 3.41 15.48
N ASP A 161 0.25 3.12 16.59
CA ASP A 161 -0.20 1.78 16.95
C ASP A 161 -1.13 1.19 15.86
N ASN A 162 -2.14 1.94 15.46
CA ASN A 162 -3.06 1.55 14.40
C ASN A 162 -2.36 1.38 13.03
N TRP A 163 -1.36 2.21 12.74
CA TRP A 163 -0.59 2.11 11.49
C TRP A 163 0.28 0.86 11.44
N ILE A 164 0.96 0.52 12.54
CA ILE A 164 1.76 -0.71 12.65
C ILE A 164 0.84 -1.93 12.60
N GLY A 165 -0.29 -1.87 13.33
CA GLY A 165 -1.40 -2.80 13.20
C GLY A 165 -1.03 -4.25 13.49
N ARG A 166 -0.43 -4.55 14.67
CA ARG A 166 -0.17 -5.94 15.05
C ARG A 166 -1.46 -6.74 15.11
N SER A 167 -1.51 -7.84 14.37
CA SER A 167 -2.61 -8.80 14.40
C SER A 167 -2.09 -10.20 14.68
N GLU A 168 -2.88 -10.99 15.41
CA GLU A 168 -2.60 -12.39 15.67
C GLU A 168 -3.69 -13.24 15.03
N GLY A 169 -3.30 -14.35 14.43
CA GLY A 169 -4.23 -15.22 13.74
C GLY A 169 -3.67 -16.61 13.51
N ALA A 170 -4.41 -17.40 12.74
CA ALA A 170 -4.04 -18.75 12.37
C ALA A 170 -3.92 -18.88 10.85
N GLU A 171 -2.96 -19.65 10.41
CA GLU A 171 -2.82 -20.08 9.03
C GLU A 171 -3.16 -21.57 8.93
N PHE A 172 -3.96 -21.92 7.94
CA PHE A 172 -4.30 -23.30 7.60
C PHE A 172 -4.66 -23.41 6.12
N SER A 173 -4.77 -24.66 5.63
CA SER A 173 -4.96 -24.90 4.20
C SER A 173 -6.22 -25.67 3.90
N PHE A 174 -6.90 -25.29 2.82
CA PHE A 174 -7.97 -26.02 2.17
C PHE A 174 -7.39 -26.92 1.09
N ASP A 175 -7.69 -28.22 1.12
CA ASP A 175 -7.28 -29.13 0.07
C ASP A 175 -8.13 -28.94 -1.20
N VAL A 176 -7.48 -28.99 -2.37
CA VAL A 176 -8.13 -28.97 -3.69
C VAL A 176 -7.78 -30.27 -4.41
N PRO A 177 -8.52 -31.37 -4.11
CA PRO A 177 -8.15 -32.71 -4.57
C PRO A 177 -8.03 -32.85 -6.09
N ASP A 178 -8.94 -32.20 -6.84
CA ASP A 178 -8.99 -32.25 -8.29
C ASP A 178 -7.70 -31.75 -8.98
N TYR A 179 -6.92 -30.93 -8.27
CA TYR A 179 -5.68 -30.34 -8.76
C TYR A 179 -4.43 -30.78 -7.99
N ASN A 180 -4.62 -31.61 -6.95
CA ASN A 180 -3.56 -31.98 -6.00
C ASN A 180 -2.84 -30.75 -5.45
N GLU A 181 -3.62 -29.73 -5.06
CA GLU A 181 -3.15 -28.43 -4.55
C GLU A 181 -3.75 -28.14 -3.18
N LYS A 182 -3.16 -27.15 -2.50
CA LYS A 182 -3.65 -26.57 -1.25
C LYS A 182 -3.77 -25.07 -1.37
N ILE A 183 -4.83 -24.51 -0.82
CA ILE A 183 -5.01 -23.07 -0.69
C ILE A 183 -4.78 -22.71 0.78
N SER A 184 -3.64 -22.09 1.10
CA SER A 184 -3.37 -21.56 2.43
C SER A 184 -4.09 -20.25 2.64
N VAL A 185 -4.77 -20.11 3.78
CA VAL A 185 -5.46 -18.89 4.19
C VAL A 185 -4.97 -18.46 5.56
N TYR A 186 -4.88 -17.15 5.77
CA TYR A 186 -4.65 -16.56 7.09
C TYR A 186 -5.93 -15.89 7.58
N THR A 187 -6.27 -16.09 8.86
CA THR A 187 -7.42 -15.43 9.49
C THR A 187 -7.13 -15.01 10.92
N THR A 188 -7.63 -13.85 11.33
CA THR A 188 -7.65 -13.42 12.72
C THR A 188 -8.85 -13.99 13.49
N ARG A 189 -9.77 -14.67 12.80
CA ARG A 189 -11.00 -15.27 13.35
C ARG A 189 -11.09 -16.77 13.06
N PRO A 190 -10.13 -17.58 13.58
CA PRO A 190 -10.17 -19.03 13.37
C PRO A 190 -11.39 -19.71 14.00
N ASP A 191 -12.01 -19.06 14.97
CA ASP A 191 -13.26 -19.49 15.62
C ASP A 191 -14.44 -19.58 14.65
N THR A 192 -14.40 -18.88 13.51
CA THR A 192 -15.49 -18.86 12.52
C THR A 192 -15.36 -19.91 11.42
N VAL A 193 -14.31 -20.74 11.43
CA VAL A 193 -13.96 -21.68 10.35
C VAL A 193 -15.06 -22.62 9.93
N PHE A 194 -15.95 -23.03 10.84
CA PHE A 194 -17.11 -23.89 10.55
C PHE A 194 -18.22 -23.17 9.76
N GLY A 195 -18.16 -21.83 9.69
CA GLY A 195 -19.07 -20.97 8.93
C GLY A 195 -18.56 -20.63 7.54
N VAL A 196 -17.40 -21.17 7.13
CA VAL A 196 -16.86 -20.92 5.80
C VAL A 196 -17.81 -21.44 4.73
N SER A 197 -18.19 -20.56 3.82
CA SER A 197 -19.10 -20.84 2.71
C SER A 197 -18.40 -20.84 1.36
N TYR A 198 -17.24 -20.21 1.26
CA TYR A 198 -16.42 -20.14 0.05
C TYR A 198 -14.98 -19.77 0.39
N VAL A 199 -14.06 -19.98 -0.53
CA VAL A 199 -12.66 -19.54 -0.46
C VAL A 199 -12.42 -18.55 -1.59
N VAL A 200 -11.66 -17.50 -1.31
CA VAL A 200 -11.38 -16.42 -2.26
C VAL A 200 -9.89 -16.34 -2.53
N LEU A 201 -9.57 -16.21 -3.80
CA LEU A 201 -8.22 -15.93 -4.29
C LEU A 201 -8.13 -14.49 -4.80
N ALA A 202 -7.02 -13.84 -4.55
CA ALA A 202 -6.65 -12.61 -5.24
C ALA A 202 -6.53 -12.86 -6.74
N ALA A 203 -6.84 -11.86 -7.56
CA ALA A 203 -6.75 -11.97 -9.02
C ALA A 203 -5.32 -12.35 -9.50
N GLU A 204 -4.32 -11.93 -8.75
CA GLU A 204 -2.90 -12.18 -9.01
C GLU A 204 -2.40 -13.55 -8.53
N HIS A 205 -3.23 -14.30 -7.78
CA HIS A 205 -2.80 -15.55 -7.17
C HIS A 205 -2.43 -16.61 -8.23
N PRO A 206 -1.26 -17.29 -8.13
CA PRO A 206 -0.77 -18.22 -9.14
C PRO A 206 -1.73 -19.39 -9.45
N LEU A 207 -2.46 -19.87 -8.43
CA LEU A 207 -3.41 -20.96 -8.57
C LEU A 207 -4.60 -20.59 -9.45
N VAL A 208 -4.95 -19.31 -9.61
CA VAL A 208 -6.10 -18.91 -10.45
C VAL A 208 -5.90 -19.40 -11.89
N LYS A 209 -4.75 -19.06 -12.49
CA LYS A 209 -4.45 -19.50 -13.87
C LYS A 209 -4.45 -21.02 -14.02
N LYS A 210 -4.00 -21.75 -12.99
CA LYS A 210 -4.02 -23.21 -12.99
C LYS A 210 -5.44 -23.77 -12.94
N PHE A 211 -6.30 -23.15 -12.12
CA PHE A 211 -7.68 -23.64 -11.90
C PHE A 211 -8.62 -23.37 -13.07
N ILE A 212 -8.43 -22.27 -13.80
CA ILE A 212 -9.32 -21.87 -14.89
C ILE A 212 -8.91 -22.46 -16.24
N LYS A 213 -7.69 -22.97 -16.38
CA LYS A 213 -7.13 -23.46 -17.64
C LYS A 213 -8.00 -24.55 -18.27
N GLY A 214 -8.44 -24.32 -19.52
CA GLY A 214 -9.27 -25.23 -20.28
C GLY A 214 -10.74 -25.27 -19.87
N LYS A 215 -11.20 -24.38 -19.00
CA LYS A 215 -12.61 -24.26 -18.61
C LYS A 215 -13.37 -23.33 -19.54
N GLU A 216 -14.69 -23.53 -19.61
CA GLU A 216 -15.58 -22.73 -20.46
C GLU A 216 -15.52 -21.22 -20.17
N ASN A 217 -15.38 -20.86 -18.89
CA ASN A 217 -15.32 -19.48 -18.43
C ASN A 217 -13.89 -18.90 -18.32
N GLU A 218 -12.88 -19.58 -18.86
CA GLU A 218 -11.47 -19.14 -18.75
C GLU A 218 -11.28 -17.71 -19.27
N GLN A 219 -11.80 -17.39 -20.45
CA GLN A 219 -11.63 -16.09 -21.08
C GLN A 219 -12.32 -14.96 -20.28
N GLU A 220 -13.48 -15.23 -19.71
CA GLU A 220 -14.21 -14.27 -18.89
C GLU A 220 -13.45 -13.96 -17.59
N ILE A 221 -12.87 -14.99 -16.96
CA ILE A 221 -12.07 -14.81 -15.74
C ILE A 221 -10.78 -14.05 -16.05
N LEU A 222 -10.11 -14.35 -17.18
CA LEU A 222 -8.91 -13.61 -17.59
C LEU A 222 -9.21 -12.12 -17.81
N LYS A 223 -10.33 -11.79 -18.44
CA LYS A 223 -10.78 -10.42 -18.60
C LYS A 223 -11.06 -9.74 -17.25
N PHE A 224 -11.72 -10.43 -16.34
CA PHE A 224 -11.96 -9.94 -14.99
C PHE A 224 -10.65 -9.69 -14.22
N ILE A 225 -9.65 -10.57 -14.35
CA ILE A 225 -8.32 -10.38 -13.77
C ILE A 225 -7.68 -9.10 -14.31
N GLU A 226 -7.76 -8.86 -15.61
CA GLU A 226 -7.23 -7.64 -16.23
C GLU A 226 -7.93 -6.38 -15.72
N GLU A 227 -9.26 -6.41 -15.58
CA GLU A 227 -10.03 -5.32 -14.97
C GLU A 227 -9.56 -5.03 -13.53
N VAL A 228 -9.37 -6.09 -12.72
CA VAL A 228 -8.91 -5.95 -11.33
C VAL A 228 -7.48 -5.42 -11.25
N HIS A 229 -6.59 -5.81 -12.15
CA HIS A 229 -5.22 -5.29 -12.21
C HIS A 229 -5.16 -3.78 -12.48
N ASN A 230 -6.14 -3.26 -13.21
CA ASN A 230 -6.24 -1.83 -13.51
C ASN A 230 -6.92 -1.00 -12.41
N MET A 231 -7.52 -1.66 -11.39
CA MET A 231 -8.12 -0.97 -10.25
C MET A 231 -7.06 -0.44 -9.28
N ASN A 232 -7.34 0.72 -8.68
CA ASN A 232 -6.51 1.25 -7.59
C ASN A 232 -6.67 0.37 -6.33
N GLU A 233 -5.59 0.14 -5.62
CA GLU A 233 -5.56 -0.64 -4.38
C GLU A 233 -6.48 -0.06 -3.29
N ILE A 234 -6.57 1.28 -3.19
CA ILE A 234 -7.49 1.97 -2.28
C ILE A 234 -8.95 1.66 -2.64
N GLU A 235 -9.27 1.64 -3.94
CA GLU A 235 -10.60 1.29 -4.43
C GLU A 235 -10.93 -0.18 -4.14
N ARG A 236 -9.98 -1.10 -4.33
CA ARG A 236 -10.15 -2.53 -4.02
C ARG A 236 -10.45 -2.79 -2.55
N THR A 237 -9.81 -2.04 -1.65
CA THR A 237 -9.94 -2.21 -0.19
C THR A 237 -11.06 -1.38 0.45
N SER A 238 -11.60 -0.38 -0.25
CA SER A 238 -12.68 0.46 0.24
C SER A 238 -13.93 -0.35 0.59
N SER A 239 -14.54 -0.05 1.73
CA SER A 239 -15.85 -0.64 2.13
C SER A 239 -17.00 -0.25 1.20
N GLU A 240 -16.90 0.91 0.54
CA GLU A 240 -17.92 1.45 -0.35
C GLU A 240 -17.88 0.84 -1.75
N SER A 241 -16.75 0.22 -2.15
CA SER A 241 -16.61 -0.38 -3.46
C SER A 241 -17.40 -1.66 -3.60
N GLU A 242 -18.04 -1.82 -4.76
CA GLU A 242 -18.77 -3.04 -5.08
C GLU A 242 -17.84 -4.27 -5.08
N LYS A 243 -18.21 -5.29 -4.29
CA LYS A 243 -17.47 -6.56 -4.24
C LYS A 243 -17.87 -7.42 -5.42
N LYS A 244 -16.89 -7.69 -6.30
CA LYS A 244 -17.06 -8.49 -7.52
C LYS A 244 -16.18 -9.71 -7.48
N GLY A 245 -16.66 -10.79 -8.10
CA GLY A 245 -15.87 -12.01 -8.23
C GLY A 245 -16.44 -12.95 -9.27
N MET A 246 -15.62 -13.94 -9.62
CA MET A 246 -15.99 -14.98 -10.56
C MET A 246 -15.68 -16.37 -9.98
N PHE A 247 -16.62 -17.30 -10.15
CA PHE A 247 -16.42 -18.68 -9.75
C PHE A 247 -15.41 -19.38 -10.65
N THR A 248 -14.38 -19.97 -10.08
CA THR A 248 -13.34 -20.68 -10.85
C THR A 248 -13.79 -22.04 -11.39
N GLY A 249 -14.96 -22.51 -11.00
CA GLY A 249 -15.41 -23.89 -11.28
C GLY A 249 -14.64 -24.95 -10.46
N VAL A 250 -13.95 -24.56 -9.38
CA VAL A 250 -13.19 -25.43 -8.49
C VAL A 250 -13.77 -25.39 -7.10
N TYR A 251 -13.66 -26.50 -6.39
CA TYR A 251 -14.06 -26.63 -4.99
C TYR A 251 -12.85 -27.01 -4.14
N ALA A 252 -12.79 -26.43 -2.95
CA ALA A 252 -11.83 -26.78 -1.92
C ALA A 252 -12.54 -27.50 -0.75
N ILE A 253 -11.79 -28.26 0.04
CA ILE A 253 -12.31 -28.99 1.20
C ILE A 253 -11.95 -28.24 2.47
N ASN A 254 -12.93 -27.87 3.27
CA ASN A 254 -12.71 -27.30 4.59
C ASN A 254 -12.07 -28.38 5.50
N PRO A 255 -10.86 -28.14 6.02
CA PRO A 255 -10.12 -29.15 6.78
C PRO A 255 -10.76 -29.51 8.12
N PHE A 256 -11.68 -28.70 8.63
CA PHE A 256 -12.27 -28.87 9.96
C PHE A 256 -13.63 -29.60 9.97
N ASN A 257 -14.38 -29.53 8.87
CA ASN A 257 -15.69 -30.21 8.77
C ASN A 257 -15.87 -31.06 7.51
N GLY A 258 -14.89 -31.07 6.61
CA GLY A 258 -14.93 -31.86 5.37
C GLY A 258 -15.87 -31.32 4.29
N GLU A 259 -16.48 -30.16 4.47
CA GLU A 259 -17.41 -29.59 3.50
C GLU A 259 -16.68 -29.07 2.25
N LYS A 260 -17.31 -29.28 1.10
CA LYS A 260 -16.88 -28.68 -0.17
C LYS A 260 -17.34 -27.24 -0.26
N VAL A 261 -16.42 -26.33 -0.47
CA VAL A 261 -16.67 -24.90 -0.62
C VAL A 261 -16.15 -24.40 -1.97
N PRO A 262 -16.89 -23.54 -2.70
CA PRO A 262 -16.47 -23.04 -4.01
C PRO A 262 -15.30 -22.06 -3.87
N VAL A 263 -14.40 -22.09 -4.86
CA VAL A 263 -13.24 -21.18 -4.95
C VAL A 263 -13.55 -20.06 -5.93
N TRP A 264 -13.45 -18.84 -5.48
CA TRP A 264 -13.74 -17.61 -6.23
C TRP A 264 -12.48 -16.76 -6.44
N VAL A 265 -12.43 -16.03 -7.54
CA VAL A 265 -11.49 -14.93 -7.76
C VAL A 265 -12.23 -13.63 -7.53
N THR A 266 -11.65 -12.68 -6.78
CA THR A 266 -12.35 -11.44 -6.43
C THR A 266 -11.47 -10.20 -6.60
N ASN A 267 -12.12 -9.04 -6.62
CA ASN A 267 -11.46 -7.75 -6.71
C ASN A 267 -10.98 -7.16 -5.37
N TYR A 268 -11.39 -7.72 -4.22
CA TYR A 268 -11.16 -7.12 -2.91
C TYR A 268 -10.11 -7.84 -2.05
N VAL A 269 -9.55 -8.95 -2.51
CA VAL A 269 -8.41 -9.63 -1.87
C VAL A 269 -7.13 -9.19 -2.53
N LEU A 270 -6.14 -8.78 -1.72
CA LEU A 270 -4.82 -8.37 -2.20
C LEU A 270 -3.85 -9.55 -2.10
N PHE A 271 -3.07 -9.76 -3.15
CA PHE A 271 -2.09 -10.86 -3.19
C PHE A 271 -0.94 -10.66 -2.19
N GLU A 272 -0.57 -9.43 -1.92
CA GLU A 272 0.55 -9.10 -1.02
C GLU A 272 0.16 -9.15 0.46
N TYR A 273 -1.12 -9.33 0.78
CA TYR A 273 -1.61 -9.43 2.15
C TYR A 273 -1.85 -10.91 2.54
N GLY A 274 -1.11 -11.37 3.56
CA GLY A 274 -1.17 -12.76 4.02
C GLY A 274 -0.72 -13.74 2.94
N THR A 275 -1.60 -14.70 2.60
CA THR A 275 -1.35 -15.74 1.60
C THR A 275 -1.89 -15.39 0.21
N GLY A 276 -2.52 -14.23 0.03
CA GLY A 276 -3.27 -13.88 -1.18
C GLY A 276 -4.58 -14.66 -1.34
N ALA A 277 -5.00 -15.36 -0.28
CA ALA A 277 -6.25 -16.10 -0.20
C ALA A 277 -6.94 -15.89 1.15
N VAL A 278 -8.25 -15.86 1.17
CA VAL A 278 -9.05 -15.72 2.40
C VAL A 278 -10.22 -16.71 2.40
N MET A 279 -10.64 -17.09 3.59
CA MET A 279 -11.88 -17.83 3.79
C MET A 279 -13.05 -16.84 3.86
N GLY A 280 -14.15 -17.11 3.16
CA GLY A 280 -15.37 -16.31 3.21
C GLY A 280 -16.32 -16.81 4.30
N VAL A 281 -16.65 -15.94 5.25
CA VAL A 281 -17.55 -16.24 6.37
C VAL A 281 -18.69 -15.21 6.47
N PRO A 282 -19.71 -15.31 5.63
CA PRO A 282 -20.74 -14.27 5.43
C PRO A 282 -21.47 -13.81 6.67
N THR A 283 -21.62 -14.66 7.68
CA THR A 283 -22.35 -14.32 8.90
C THR A 283 -21.51 -13.60 9.95
N HIS A 284 -20.20 -13.49 9.72
CA HIS A 284 -19.26 -12.92 10.69
C HIS A 284 -18.29 -11.89 10.07
N ASP A 285 -18.46 -11.54 8.79
CA ASP A 285 -17.75 -10.48 8.09
C ASP A 285 -18.69 -9.75 7.13
N GLU A 286 -18.74 -8.42 7.21
CA GLU A 286 -19.67 -7.59 6.43
C GLU A 286 -19.37 -7.62 4.93
N ARG A 287 -18.11 -7.68 4.54
CA ARG A 287 -17.71 -7.76 3.12
C ARG A 287 -18.14 -9.10 2.54
N ASP A 288 -17.92 -10.17 3.30
CA ASP A 288 -18.33 -11.51 2.92
C ASP A 288 -19.85 -11.65 2.86
N PHE A 289 -20.57 -10.99 3.76
CA PHE A 289 -22.02 -10.95 3.73
C PHE A 289 -22.56 -10.34 2.44
N MET A 290 -22.03 -9.17 2.07
CA MET A 290 -22.44 -8.48 0.83
C MET A 290 -22.13 -9.31 -0.41
N PHE A 291 -20.98 -9.96 -0.44
CA PHE A 291 -20.57 -10.85 -1.52
C PHE A 291 -21.48 -12.08 -1.61
N ALA A 292 -21.69 -12.77 -0.49
CA ALA A 292 -22.53 -13.96 -0.45
C ALA A 292 -23.97 -13.66 -0.84
N LYS A 293 -24.52 -12.52 -0.40
CA LYS A 293 -25.86 -12.06 -0.79
C LYS A 293 -25.96 -11.84 -2.31
N LYS A 294 -24.95 -11.18 -2.91
CA LYS A 294 -24.92 -10.90 -4.34
C LYS A 294 -24.86 -12.18 -5.20
N TYR A 295 -24.07 -13.16 -4.77
CA TYR A 295 -23.84 -14.39 -5.54
C TYR A 295 -24.67 -15.59 -5.02
N ASN A 296 -25.61 -15.33 -4.11
CA ASN A 296 -26.51 -16.34 -3.53
C ASN A 296 -25.74 -17.53 -2.92
N LEU A 297 -24.65 -17.24 -2.18
CA LEU A 297 -23.86 -18.23 -1.48
C LEU A 297 -24.46 -18.58 -0.13
N PRO A 298 -24.23 -19.82 0.38
CA PRO A 298 -24.75 -20.23 1.69
C PRO A 298 -24.24 -19.34 2.82
N MET A 299 -25.08 -19.11 3.84
CA MET A 299 -24.74 -18.38 5.05
C MET A 299 -25.00 -19.29 6.26
N LYS A 300 -24.02 -19.39 7.17
CA LYS A 300 -24.10 -20.26 8.36
C LYS A 300 -23.69 -19.49 9.59
N ILE A 301 -24.58 -19.35 10.57
CA ILE A 301 -24.26 -18.79 11.88
C ILE A 301 -23.55 -19.85 12.71
N VAL A 302 -22.31 -19.59 13.10
CA VAL A 302 -21.50 -20.52 13.91
C VAL A 302 -21.07 -19.94 15.25
N ILE A 303 -21.22 -18.62 15.42
CA ILE A 303 -20.98 -17.93 16.67
C ILE A 303 -22.24 -17.13 17.00
N GLN A 304 -22.74 -17.29 18.20
CA GLN A 304 -23.91 -16.56 18.72
C GLN A 304 -23.56 -15.84 20.02
N SER A 305 -24.19 -14.69 20.23
CA SER A 305 -24.18 -14.03 21.52
C SER A 305 -24.93 -14.86 22.53
N LYS A 306 -24.48 -14.83 23.79
CA LYS A 306 -25.23 -15.45 24.90
C LYS A 306 -26.55 -14.72 25.20
N GLU A 307 -26.67 -13.46 24.81
CA GLU A 307 -27.78 -12.57 25.11
C GLU A 307 -28.79 -12.43 23.97
N HIS A 308 -28.34 -12.64 22.73
CA HIS A 308 -29.19 -12.46 21.54
C HIS A 308 -28.98 -13.61 20.56
N ASN A 309 -30.05 -14.26 20.14
CA ASN A 309 -30.03 -15.22 19.06
C ASN A 309 -29.97 -14.47 17.74
N LEU A 310 -28.87 -14.67 17.01
CA LEU A 310 -28.74 -14.18 15.61
C LEU A 310 -29.66 -15.05 14.74
N THR A 311 -30.40 -14.40 13.84
CA THR A 311 -31.18 -15.04 12.77
C THR A 311 -30.70 -14.50 11.44
N LEU A 312 -30.71 -15.36 10.41
CA LEU A 312 -30.37 -14.97 9.01
C LEU A 312 -31.50 -14.18 8.38
#